data_064ae2d71a3984686a8686642a084dc7
#
_entry.id   064ae2d71a3984686a8686642a084dc7
#
_cell.length_a   1.000
_cell.length_b   1.000
_cell.length_c   1.000
_cell.angle_alpha   90.00
_cell.angle_beta   90.00
_cell.angle_gamma   90.00
#
_symmetry.space_group_name_H-M   'P 1'
#
loop_
_entity.id
_entity.type
_entity.pdbx_description
1 polymer ?
#
loop_
_entity_poly.entity_id
_entity_poly.type
_entity_poly.pdbx_seq_one_letter_code
_entity_poly.pdbx_strand_id
1 'polypeptide(L)'
;ACNDWSSTLPKENRSFFYPGITGSFIFSELLNDNLQDVITFGKIRASWGKTGNDADVYMVNPVYAQSSNRIPFGSLTFPLGGVNAYSAGNVLGSNTLSPEMTTESEVGLNMAFFKNRLSFDVSYYNRNTDKQIFSLAMDPASGYTAQNMNLGKIRNRGIELLISGTPIRTKDFSWELTWNFTKNWSKVISLPEELGGITTIYGLNG
;
A
#
# COMPACT_ATOMS: atom_id res chain seq x y z
N ALA A 1 -13.13 -12.79 -5.45
CA ALA A 1 -13.41 -11.56 -6.19
C ALA A 1 -14.39 -10.72 -5.40
N CYS A 2 -14.16 -9.43 -5.34
CA CYS A 2 -15.03 -8.45 -4.66
C CYS A 2 -15.42 -7.35 -5.63
N ASN A 3 -16.57 -6.74 -5.35
CA ASN A 3 -16.99 -5.51 -5.99
C ASN A 3 -17.30 -4.52 -4.86
N ASP A 4 -16.63 -3.38 -4.90
CA ASP A 4 -16.82 -2.32 -3.92
C ASP A 4 -17.49 -1.10 -4.54
N TRP A 5 -18.09 -0.29 -3.66
CA TRP A 5 -18.74 0.93 -4.03
C TRP A 5 -18.38 2.03 -3.01
N SER A 6 -17.82 3.13 -3.49
CA SER A 6 -17.38 4.24 -2.64
C SER A 6 -18.09 5.54 -2.99
N SER A 7 -18.59 6.23 -1.96
CA SER A 7 -19.20 7.55 -2.11
C SER A 7 -18.18 8.69 -2.21
N THR A 8 -16.91 8.42 -1.91
CA THR A 8 -15.82 9.41 -1.98
C THR A 8 -15.37 9.69 -3.40
N LEU A 9 -15.78 8.85 -4.35
CA LEU A 9 -15.47 8.96 -5.76
C LEU A 9 -16.60 9.60 -6.58
N PRO A 10 -16.30 10.19 -7.76
CA PRO A 10 -17.29 10.64 -8.72
C PRO A 10 -18.26 9.52 -9.11
N LYS A 11 -19.50 9.84 -9.42
CA LYS A 11 -20.59 8.87 -9.67
C LYS A 11 -20.21 7.78 -10.67
N GLU A 12 -19.47 8.15 -11.71
CA GLU A 12 -19.05 7.29 -12.81
C GLU A 12 -17.99 6.26 -12.37
N ASN A 13 -17.23 6.55 -11.31
CA ASN A 13 -16.07 5.75 -10.85
C ASN A 13 -16.29 5.09 -9.49
N ARG A 14 -17.51 5.12 -8.95
CA ARG A 14 -17.80 4.63 -7.59
C ARG A 14 -17.70 3.14 -7.44
N SER A 15 -18.03 2.39 -8.49
CA SER A 15 -18.01 0.93 -8.44
C SER A 15 -16.74 0.40 -9.11
N PHE A 16 -16.02 -0.49 -8.43
CA PHE A 16 -14.82 -1.11 -8.96
C PHE A 16 -14.74 -2.58 -8.54
N PHE A 17 -14.30 -3.39 -9.49
CA PHE A 17 -14.21 -4.84 -9.34
C PHE A 17 -12.76 -5.27 -9.23
N TYR A 18 -12.47 -6.16 -8.28
CA TYR A 18 -11.12 -6.68 -8.11
C TYR A 18 -11.11 -8.18 -7.81
N PRO A 19 -10.59 -8.95 -8.77
CA PRO A 19 -10.46 -10.40 -8.64
C PRO A 19 -9.18 -10.77 -7.89
N GLY A 20 -9.21 -11.95 -7.28
CA GLY A 20 -8.02 -12.57 -6.69
C GLY A 20 -8.12 -14.09 -6.73
N ILE A 21 -6.96 -14.71 -6.86
CA ILE A 21 -6.79 -16.16 -6.79
C ILE A 21 -5.57 -16.48 -5.94
N THR A 22 -5.68 -17.47 -5.11
CA THR A 22 -4.56 -18.00 -4.32
C THR A 22 -4.58 -19.51 -4.37
N GLY A 23 -3.39 -20.10 -4.37
CA GLY A 23 -3.21 -21.55 -4.33
C GLY A 23 -2.01 -21.90 -3.47
N SER A 24 -2.08 -23.07 -2.87
CA SER A 24 -0.94 -23.65 -2.14
C SER A 24 -0.88 -25.15 -2.37
N PHE A 25 0.35 -25.66 -2.37
CA PHE A 25 0.62 -27.07 -2.58
C PHE A 25 1.63 -27.56 -1.56
N ILE A 26 1.24 -28.58 -0.79
CA ILE A 26 2.08 -29.23 0.20
C ILE A 26 2.78 -30.40 -0.51
N PHE A 27 4.03 -30.19 -0.90
CA PHE A 27 4.79 -31.19 -1.62
C PHE A 27 5.47 -32.23 -0.70
N SER A 28 5.62 -31.90 0.59
CA SER A 28 6.27 -32.81 1.56
C SER A 28 5.53 -34.13 1.72
N GLU A 29 4.22 -34.14 1.47
CA GLU A 29 3.42 -35.40 1.54
C GLU A 29 3.70 -36.35 0.39
N LEU A 30 4.33 -35.88 -0.69
CA LEU A 30 4.70 -36.71 -1.83
C LEU A 30 6.14 -37.25 -1.75
N LEU A 31 6.88 -36.85 -0.72
CA LEU A 31 8.25 -37.30 -0.52
C LEU A 31 8.28 -38.75 0.05
N ASN A 32 9.31 -39.49 -0.31
CA ASN A 32 9.57 -40.80 0.26
C ASN A 32 9.95 -40.69 1.75
N ASP A 33 9.70 -41.70 2.53
CA ASP A 33 9.94 -41.77 3.98
C ASP A 33 11.34 -41.29 4.39
N ASN A 34 12.37 -41.68 3.64
CA ASN A 34 13.75 -41.25 3.89
C ASN A 34 13.98 -39.73 3.75
N LEU A 35 13.20 -39.06 2.90
CA LEU A 35 13.28 -37.60 2.72
C LEU A 35 12.39 -36.87 3.73
N GLN A 36 11.30 -37.50 4.18
CA GLN A 36 10.44 -36.93 5.22
C GLN A 36 11.13 -36.87 6.58
N ASP A 37 12.09 -37.73 6.85
CA ASP A 37 12.92 -37.64 8.06
C ASP A 37 13.76 -36.36 8.11
N VAL A 38 14.13 -35.80 6.94
CA VAL A 38 14.89 -34.57 6.83
C VAL A 38 13.96 -33.38 6.60
N ILE A 39 13.05 -33.47 5.62
CA ILE A 39 12.10 -32.43 5.26
C ILE A 39 10.77 -32.76 5.94
N THR A 40 10.56 -32.19 7.12
CA THR A 40 9.34 -32.46 7.91
C THR A 40 8.11 -31.79 7.30
N PHE A 41 8.30 -30.65 6.63
CA PHE A 41 7.21 -29.91 6.00
C PHE A 41 7.74 -29.13 4.80
N GLY A 42 6.98 -29.08 3.72
CA GLY A 42 7.27 -28.30 2.53
C GLY A 42 6.00 -27.89 1.81
N LYS A 43 5.81 -26.56 1.68
CA LYS A 43 4.65 -25.94 1.03
C LYS A 43 5.09 -24.83 0.12
N ILE A 44 4.63 -24.86 -1.12
CA ILE A 44 4.69 -23.72 -2.06
C ILE A 44 3.35 -23.00 -2.04
N ARG A 45 3.36 -21.67 -2.05
CA ARG A 45 2.18 -20.84 -2.21
C ARG A 45 2.37 -19.86 -3.34
N ALA A 46 1.29 -19.55 -4.03
CA ALA A 46 1.25 -18.51 -5.05
C ALA A 46 -0.08 -17.78 -4.97
N SER A 47 -0.05 -16.48 -5.10
CA SER A 47 -1.23 -15.64 -5.15
C SER A 47 -1.10 -14.57 -6.23
N TRP A 48 -2.22 -14.23 -6.80
CA TRP A 48 -2.38 -13.09 -7.67
C TRP A 48 -3.72 -12.44 -7.36
N GLY A 49 -3.71 -11.11 -7.27
CA GLY A 49 -4.93 -10.39 -6.98
C GLY A 49 -4.84 -8.92 -7.36
N LYS A 50 -6.02 -8.31 -7.43
CA LYS A 50 -6.16 -6.87 -7.50
C LYS A 50 -6.84 -6.38 -6.22
N THR A 51 -6.51 -5.18 -5.81
CA THR A 51 -7.19 -4.45 -4.74
C THR A 51 -7.44 -3.03 -5.20
N GLY A 52 -8.62 -2.49 -4.87
CA GLY A 52 -8.92 -1.09 -5.08
C GLY A 52 -8.76 -0.33 -3.77
N ASN A 53 -8.31 0.92 -3.87
CA ASN A 53 -8.29 1.87 -2.79
C ASN A 53 -8.99 3.14 -3.27
N ASP A 54 -9.97 3.63 -2.52
CA ASP A 54 -10.74 4.81 -2.87
C ASP A 54 -10.02 6.11 -2.48
N ALA A 55 -10.57 7.23 -2.89
CA ALA A 55 -10.07 8.55 -2.50
C ALA A 55 -10.48 8.87 -1.06
N ASP A 56 -9.67 9.65 -0.37
CA ASP A 56 -10.07 10.23 0.91
C ASP A 56 -11.30 11.14 0.74
N VAL A 57 -11.99 11.36 1.86
CA VAL A 57 -13.17 12.22 1.87
C VAL A 57 -12.82 13.63 1.39
N TYR A 58 -13.75 14.25 0.65
CA TYR A 58 -13.65 15.62 0.13
C TYR A 58 -12.55 15.88 -0.92
N MET A 59 -11.90 14.85 -1.45
CA MET A 59 -10.94 15.04 -2.55
C MET A 59 -11.61 15.39 -3.88
N VAL A 60 -12.89 15.02 -4.05
CA VAL A 60 -13.67 15.39 -5.25
C VAL A 60 -14.22 16.80 -5.11
N ASN A 61 -14.85 17.10 -3.97
CA ASN A 61 -15.48 18.39 -3.70
C ASN A 61 -14.92 18.95 -2.39
N PRO A 62 -13.99 19.90 -2.46
CA PRO A 62 -13.46 20.55 -1.27
C PRO A 62 -14.59 21.22 -0.47
N VAL A 63 -14.47 21.17 0.83
CA VAL A 63 -15.42 21.79 1.76
C VAL A 63 -14.90 23.12 2.28
N TYR A 64 -15.83 23.96 2.71
CA TYR A 64 -15.49 25.16 3.44
C TYR A 64 -15.12 24.80 4.88
N ALA A 65 -13.98 25.29 5.34
CA ALA A 65 -13.57 25.19 6.73
C ALA A 65 -13.69 26.53 7.44
N GLN A 66 -13.90 26.49 8.75
CA GLN A 66 -13.92 27.71 9.54
C GLN A 66 -12.57 28.44 9.38
N SER A 67 -12.64 29.71 9.00
CA SER A 67 -11.45 30.49 8.73
C SER A 67 -10.69 30.81 10.02
N SER A 68 -9.38 30.61 9.98
CA SER A 68 -8.45 31.11 10.99
C SER A 68 -7.26 31.73 10.27
N ASN A 69 -7.15 33.05 10.27
CA ASN A 69 -6.03 33.71 9.61
C ASN A 69 -4.94 34.07 10.62
N ARG A 70 -3.74 33.57 10.38
CA ARG A 70 -2.53 34.08 11.03
C ARG A 70 -2.09 35.37 10.33
N ILE A 71 -2.06 36.42 11.08
CA ILE A 71 -1.45 37.69 10.65
C ILE A 71 -0.12 37.91 11.39
N PRO A 72 0.81 38.71 10.89
CA PRO A 72 2.14 38.89 11.50
C PRO A 72 2.11 39.30 12.97
N PHE A 73 1.01 39.90 13.43
CA PHE A 73 0.84 40.41 14.80
C PHE A 73 -0.16 39.63 15.65
N GLY A 74 -0.58 38.43 15.21
CA GLY A 74 -1.55 37.60 15.96
C GLY A 74 -2.32 36.62 15.08
N SER A 75 -3.44 36.11 15.60
CA SER A 75 -4.36 35.26 14.87
C SER A 75 -5.77 35.80 15.00
N LEU A 76 -6.49 35.83 13.89
CA LEU A 76 -7.94 36.04 13.87
C LEU A 76 -8.61 34.68 13.98
N THR A 77 -9.31 34.46 15.09
CA THR A 77 -10.16 33.26 15.29
C THR A 77 -11.62 33.66 15.19
N PHE A 78 -12.39 32.84 14.51
CA PHE A 78 -13.82 33.03 14.39
C PHE A 78 -14.59 32.08 15.34
N PRO A 79 -15.77 32.49 15.86
CA PRO A 79 -16.54 33.71 15.54
C PRO A 79 -15.90 34.98 16.11
N LEU A 80 -15.83 36.04 15.29
CA LEU A 80 -15.38 37.36 15.71
C LEU A 80 -16.61 38.27 15.86
N GLY A 81 -16.82 38.77 17.06
CA GLY A 81 -18.02 39.57 17.36
C GLY A 81 -19.34 38.82 17.07
N GLY A 82 -19.36 37.49 17.22
CA GLY A 82 -20.52 36.65 16.90
C GLY A 82 -20.67 36.29 15.42
N VAL A 83 -19.78 36.72 14.55
CA VAL A 83 -19.83 36.44 13.10
C VAL A 83 -18.80 35.33 12.77
N ASN A 84 -19.31 34.25 12.14
CA ASN A 84 -18.47 33.19 11.60
C ASN A 84 -17.94 33.55 10.21
N ALA A 85 -16.71 33.12 9.93
CA ALA A 85 -16.13 33.17 8.59
C ALA A 85 -15.67 31.77 8.16
N TYR A 86 -15.87 31.47 6.90
CA TYR A 86 -15.45 30.23 6.27
C TYR A 86 -14.59 30.54 5.05
N SER A 87 -13.56 29.74 4.84
CA SER A 87 -12.70 29.80 3.66
C SER A 87 -12.85 28.52 2.86
N ALA A 88 -12.85 28.64 1.54
CA ALA A 88 -12.69 27.49 0.66
C ALA A 88 -11.30 26.88 0.85
N GLY A 89 -11.21 25.55 0.75
CA GLY A 89 -9.92 24.87 0.68
C GLY A 89 -9.09 25.35 -0.51
N ASN A 90 -7.78 25.39 -0.34
CA ASN A 90 -6.82 25.80 -1.37
C ASN A 90 -6.36 24.63 -2.28
N VAL A 91 -6.94 23.45 -2.11
CA VAL A 91 -6.72 22.28 -2.97
C VAL A 91 -7.92 22.11 -3.87
N LEU A 92 -7.69 22.12 -5.18
CA LEU A 92 -8.73 21.90 -6.17
C LEU A 92 -9.12 20.41 -6.17
N GLY A 93 -10.41 20.12 -6.02
CA GLY A 93 -10.95 18.78 -6.18
C GLY A 93 -10.99 18.34 -7.65
N SER A 94 -11.14 17.05 -7.88
CA SER A 94 -11.22 16.52 -9.25
C SER A 94 -12.44 15.62 -9.43
N ASN A 95 -13.26 15.97 -10.40
CA ASN A 95 -14.42 15.18 -10.80
C ASN A 95 -14.08 13.95 -11.65
N THR A 96 -12.80 13.75 -11.97
CA THR A 96 -12.31 12.63 -12.77
C THR A 96 -11.58 11.59 -11.93
N LEU A 97 -11.54 11.76 -10.60
CA LEU A 97 -10.87 10.80 -9.72
C LEU A 97 -11.43 9.39 -9.90
N SER A 98 -10.54 8.45 -9.98
CA SER A 98 -10.83 7.02 -10.01
C SER A 98 -10.10 6.31 -8.87
N PRO A 99 -10.54 5.11 -8.47
CA PRO A 99 -9.85 4.37 -7.42
C PRO A 99 -8.42 4.01 -7.86
N GLU A 100 -7.53 4.01 -6.92
CA GLU A 100 -6.20 3.42 -7.11
C GLU A 100 -6.35 1.92 -7.26
N MET A 101 -5.71 1.34 -8.24
CA MET A 101 -5.78 -0.10 -8.49
C MET A 101 -4.41 -0.74 -8.29
N THR A 102 -4.30 -1.58 -7.30
CA THR A 102 -3.09 -2.34 -7.04
C THR A 102 -3.23 -3.77 -7.53
N THR A 103 -2.30 -4.20 -8.38
CA THR A 103 -2.17 -5.59 -8.80
C THR A 103 -0.95 -6.18 -8.13
N GLU A 104 -1.13 -7.28 -7.41
CA GLU A 104 -0.08 -7.97 -6.69
C GLU A 104 0.04 -9.42 -7.12
N SER A 105 1.28 -9.89 -7.23
CA SER A 105 1.63 -11.30 -7.40
C SER A 105 2.64 -11.66 -6.33
N GLU A 106 2.41 -12.76 -5.64
CA GLU A 106 3.29 -13.29 -4.60
C GLU A 106 3.54 -14.77 -4.83
N VAL A 107 4.78 -15.19 -4.60
CA VAL A 107 5.18 -16.60 -4.52
C VAL A 107 5.94 -16.80 -3.23
N GLY A 108 5.59 -17.84 -2.50
CA GLY A 108 6.23 -18.17 -1.23
C GLY A 108 6.56 -19.66 -1.09
N LEU A 109 7.60 -19.92 -0.34
CA LEU A 109 8.05 -21.26 0.03
C LEU A 109 8.21 -21.34 1.54
N ASN A 110 7.51 -22.30 2.14
CA ASN A 110 7.62 -22.57 3.56
C ASN A 110 8.17 -23.98 3.73
N MET A 111 9.24 -24.12 4.49
CA MET A 111 9.87 -25.42 4.75
C MET A 111 10.25 -25.57 6.21
N ALA A 112 10.16 -26.83 6.70
CA ALA A 112 10.66 -27.19 8.00
C ALA A 112 11.48 -28.49 7.90
N PHE A 113 12.53 -28.56 8.67
CA PHE A 113 13.54 -29.62 8.66
C PHE A 113 13.75 -30.19 10.06
N PHE A 114 14.25 -31.43 10.09
CA PHE A 114 14.73 -32.10 11.31
C PHE A 114 13.69 -32.08 12.44
N LYS A 115 12.45 -32.54 12.12
CA LYS A 115 11.33 -32.55 13.07
C LYS A 115 11.02 -31.16 13.63
N ASN A 116 10.97 -30.17 12.74
CA ASN A 116 10.69 -28.76 13.02
C ASN A 116 11.78 -28.06 13.87
N ARG A 117 13.04 -28.56 13.83
CA ARG A 117 14.15 -27.88 14.50
C ARG A 117 14.66 -26.67 13.73
N LEU A 118 14.49 -26.66 12.43
CA LEU A 118 14.81 -25.54 11.55
C LEU A 118 13.63 -25.32 10.61
N SER A 119 13.17 -24.09 10.51
CA SER A 119 12.15 -23.69 9.54
C SER A 119 12.55 -22.40 8.86
N PHE A 120 12.12 -22.25 7.62
CA PHE A 120 12.19 -20.98 6.93
C PHE A 120 10.91 -20.74 6.12
N ASP A 121 10.53 -19.50 6.05
CA ASP A 121 9.50 -18.98 5.17
C ASP A 121 10.14 -17.88 4.32
N VAL A 122 10.09 -18.02 3.01
CA VAL A 122 10.57 -17.02 2.07
C VAL A 122 9.44 -16.65 1.14
N SER A 123 9.22 -15.37 0.91
CA SER A 123 8.29 -14.87 -0.08
C SER A 123 8.92 -13.79 -0.95
N TYR A 124 8.47 -13.76 -2.19
CA TYR A 124 8.75 -12.71 -3.15
C TYR A 124 7.43 -12.15 -3.64
N TYR A 125 7.29 -10.84 -3.58
CA TYR A 125 6.12 -10.14 -4.08
C TYR A 125 6.50 -9.08 -5.12
N ASN A 126 5.56 -8.83 -6.03
CA ASN A 126 5.61 -7.74 -7.00
C ASN A 126 4.24 -7.07 -7.08
N ARG A 127 4.20 -5.83 -6.62
CA ARG A 127 3.00 -5.01 -6.48
C ARG A 127 3.11 -3.81 -7.42
N ASN A 128 2.11 -3.62 -8.28
CA ASN A 128 1.99 -2.46 -9.15
C ASN A 128 0.72 -1.70 -8.80
N THR A 129 0.87 -0.43 -8.42
CA THR A 129 -0.24 0.47 -8.17
C THR A 129 -0.37 1.42 -9.34
N ASP A 130 -1.52 1.38 -9.99
CA ASP A 130 -1.90 2.24 -11.10
C ASP A 130 -2.85 3.33 -10.60
N LYS A 131 -2.82 4.50 -11.23
CA LYS A 131 -3.70 5.63 -10.94
C LYS A 131 -3.62 6.14 -9.50
N GLN A 132 -2.42 6.15 -8.92
CA GLN A 132 -2.24 6.64 -7.57
C GLN A 132 -2.68 8.09 -7.44
N ILE A 133 -3.37 8.43 -6.35
CA ILE A 133 -3.92 9.76 -6.11
C ILE A 133 -2.86 10.62 -5.44
N PHE A 134 -2.54 11.73 -6.07
CA PHE A 134 -1.62 12.73 -5.54
C PHE A 134 -2.23 14.13 -5.58
N SER A 135 -1.81 14.96 -4.64
CA SER A 135 -2.02 16.41 -4.71
C SER A 135 -0.83 17.05 -5.43
N LEU A 136 -1.06 17.48 -6.66
CA LEU A 136 -0.05 18.14 -7.49
C LEU A 136 -0.07 19.64 -7.25
N ALA A 137 1.11 20.24 -7.04
CA ALA A 137 1.22 21.68 -6.88
C ALA A 137 0.74 22.41 -8.14
N MET A 138 -0.03 23.48 -7.95
CA MET A 138 -0.53 24.36 -9.00
C MET A 138 0.04 25.78 -8.84
N ASP A 139 0.00 26.52 -9.95
CA ASP A 139 0.31 27.96 -9.88
C ASP A 139 -0.75 28.68 -9.02
N PRO A 140 -0.35 29.38 -7.95
CA PRO A 140 -1.26 30.12 -7.08
C PRO A 140 -2.11 31.17 -7.79
N ALA A 141 -1.71 31.62 -8.98
CA ALA A 141 -2.51 32.53 -9.81
C ALA A 141 -3.88 31.92 -10.21
N SER A 142 -4.00 30.58 -10.16
CA SER A 142 -5.27 29.86 -10.35
C SER A 142 -6.26 30.02 -9.19
N GLY A 143 -5.82 30.54 -8.04
CA GLY A 143 -6.58 30.58 -6.79
C GLY A 143 -6.44 29.30 -5.94
N TYR A 144 -5.70 28.31 -6.41
CA TYR A 144 -5.43 27.05 -5.70
C TYR A 144 -3.92 26.82 -5.62
N THR A 145 -3.48 26.08 -4.60
CA THR A 145 -2.06 25.72 -4.42
C THR A 145 -1.76 24.29 -4.88
N ALA A 146 -2.79 23.46 -4.99
CA ALA A 146 -2.65 22.08 -5.46
C ALA A 146 -3.95 21.56 -6.07
N GLN A 147 -3.87 20.48 -6.84
CA GLN A 147 -5.00 19.74 -7.40
C GLN A 147 -4.84 18.24 -7.14
N ASN A 148 -5.94 17.58 -6.76
CA ASN A 148 -5.97 16.13 -6.62
C ASN A 148 -6.14 15.47 -7.98
N MET A 149 -5.25 14.54 -8.32
CA MET A 149 -5.25 13.83 -9.59
C MET A 149 -4.80 12.38 -9.42
N ASN A 150 -5.29 11.49 -10.28
CA ASN A 150 -4.70 10.16 -10.41
C ASN A 150 -3.47 10.24 -11.30
N LEU A 151 -2.31 9.99 -10.72
CA LEU A 151 -1.04 10.14 -11.40
C LEU A 151 -0.21 8.86 -11.34
N GLY A 152 0.29 8.45 -12.49
CA GLY A 152 1.39 7.53 -12.61
C GLY A 152 1.14 6.09 -12.16
N LYS A 153 2.23 5.36 -12.22
CA LYS A 153 2.33 3.95 -11.84
C LYS A 153 3.56 3.75 -10.97
N ILE A 154 3.36 3.12 -9.82
CA ILE A 154 4.42 2.76 -8.90
C ILE A 154 4.53 1.25 -8.81
N ARG A 155 5.75 0.74 -8.82
CA ARG A 155 6.06 -0.66 -8.57
C ARG A 155 6.80 -0.82 -7.27
N ASN A 156 6.29 -1.70 -6.42
CA ASN A 156 6.96 -2.19 -5.22
C ASN A 156 7.19 -3.68 -5.37
N ARG A 157 8.40 -4.13 -5.16
CA ARG A 157 8.75 -5.55 -5.13
C ARG A 157 9.67 -5.82 -3.96
N GLY A 158 9.58 -6.99 -3.38
CA GLY A 158 10.41 -7.29 -2.23
C GLY A 158 10.57 -8.77 -1.98
N ILE A 159 11.51 -9.06 -1.10
CA ILE A 159 11.77 -10.39 -0.57
C ILE A 159 11.62 -10.29 0.94
N GLU A 160 10.90 -11.25 1.50
CA GLU A 160 10.76 -11.45 2.94
C GLU A 160 11.27 -12.84 3.28
N LEU A 161 12.05 -12.94 4.33
CA LEU A 161 12.65 -14.19 4.79
C LEU A 161 12.55 -14.26 6.31
N LEU A 162 11.93 -15.31 6.80
CA LEU A 162 11.87 -15.67 8.20
C LEU A 162 12.58 -17.01 8.39
N ILE A 163 13.58 -17.06 9.26
CA ILE A 163 14.27 -18.29 9.65
C ILE A 163 14.06 -18.48 11.15
N SER A 164 13.61 -19.65 11.54
CA SER A 164 13.48 -20.01 12.94
C SER A 164 14.15 -21.33 13.19
N GLY A 165 14.90 -21.44 14.28
CA GLY A 165 15.62 -22.63 14.64
C GLY A 165 15.71 -22.86 16.15
N THR A 166 15.72 -24.15 16.52
CA THR A 166 15.91 -24.61 17.90
C THR A 166 17.20 -25.42 17.95
N PRO A 167 18.39 -24.74 17.97
CA PRO A 167 19.69 -25.44 17.93
C PRO A 167 19.88 -26.34 19.14
N ILE A 168 19.42 -25.94 20.30
CA ILE A 168 19.53 -26.73 21.52
C ILE A 168 18.14 -27.00 22.06
N ARG A 169 17.81 -28.28 22.22
CA ARG A 169 16.57 -28.74 22.86
C ARG A 169 16.89 -29.97 23.68
N THR A 170 16.93 -29.79 25.00
CA THR A 170 17.09 -30.84 25.99
C THR A 170 15.80 -31.01 26.81
N LYS A 171 15.82 -31.90 27.79
CA LYS A 171 14.65 -32.13 28.66
C LYS A 171 14.32 -30.90 29.50
N ASP A 172 15.33 -30.14 29.92
CA ASP A 172 15.19 -29.04 30.89
C ASP A 172 15.57 -27.68 30.27
N PHE A 173 16.04 -27.65 29.02
CA PHE A 173 16.46 -26.40 28.36
C PHE A 173 16.14 -26.41 26.87
N SER A 174 15.56 -25.33 26.36
CA SER A 174 15.32 -25.09 24.94
C SER A 174 15.80 -23.69 24.58
N TRP A 175 16.57 -23.60 23.49
CA TRP A 175 17.00 -22.33 22.94
C TRP A 175 16.44 -22.16 21.53
N GLU A 176 15.61 -21.13 21.35
CA GLU A 176 14.98 -20.79 20.07
C GLU A 176 15.57 -19.50 19.54
N LEU A 177 15.90 -19.48 18.26
CA LEU A 177 16.39 -18.31 17.53
C LEU A 177 15.44 -18.03 16.36
N THR A 178 15.07 -16.78 16.20
CA THR A 178 14.29 -16.33 15.04
C THR A 178 14.99 -15.13 14.41
N TRP A 179 15.19 -15.21 13.10
CA TRP A 179 15.78 -14.15 12.30
C TRP A 179 14.80 -13.74 11.19
N ASN A 180 14.59 -12.43 11.05
CA ASN A 180 13.73 -11.84 10.06
C ASN A 180 14.55 -10.91 9.17
N PHE A 181 14.38 -11.06 7.85
CA PHE A 181 14.97 -10.19 6.85
C PHE A 181 13.92 -9.78 5.83
N THR A 182 13.83 -8.46 5.59
CA THR A 182 12.93 -7.89 4.59
C THR A 182 13.70 -6.89 3.74
N LYS A 183 13.52 -6.96 2.43
CA LYS A 183 14.05 -5.97 1.50
C LYS A 183 13.01 -5.60 0.47
N ASN A 184 12.67 -4.31 0.43
CA ASN A 184 11.76 -3.72 -0.54
C ASN A 184 12.52 -2.84 -1.55
N TRP A 185 12.05 -2.85 -2.82
CA TRP A 185 12.48 -1.95 -3.88
C TRP A 185 11.25 -1.25 -4.44
N SER A 186 11.24 0.07 -4.33
CA SER A 186 10.19 0.92 -4.88
C SER A 186 10.71 1.64 -6.13
N LYS A 187 9.88 1.71 -7.17
CA LYS A 187 10.21 2.42 -8.41
C LYS A 187 8.97 3.06 -9.01
N VAL A 188 9.07 4.34 -9.32
CA VAL A 188 8.10 5.01 -10.20
C VAL A 188 8.33 4.50 -11.62
N ILE A 189 7.29 3.93 -12.24
CA ILE A 189 7.35 3.34 -13.58
C ILE A 189 6.97 4.35 -14.65
N SER A 190 5.92 5.13 -14.39
CA SER A 190 5.46 6.18 -15.30
C SER A 190 4.83 7.31 -14.51
N LEU A 191 5.03 8.50 -14.99
CA LEU A 191 4.30 9.72 -14.62
C LEU A 191 3.65 10.26 -15.89
N PRO A 192 2.52 10.98 -15.80
CA PRO A 192 1.93 11.65 -16.96
C PRO A 192 2.89 12.67 -17.55
N GLU A 193 2.89 12.80 -18.88
CA GLU A 193 3.74 13.76 -19.60
C GLU A 193 3.37 15.22 -19.27
N GLU A 194 2.14 15.48 -18.85
CA GLU A 194 1.62 16.78 -18.42
C GLU A 194 2.35 17.37 -17.21
N LEU A 195 3.11 16.58 -16.48
CA LEU A 195 3.94 17.02 -15.36
C LEU A 195 5.19 17.82 -15.77
N GLY A 196 5.45 18.01 -17.10
CA GLY A 196 6.39 19.00 -17.61
C GLY A 196 7.76 19.06 -16.92
N GLY A 197 8.34 17.90 -16.57
CA GLY A 197 9.68 17.85 -15.97
C GLY A 197 9.74 17.99 -14.45
N ILE A 198 8.64 17.89 -13.72
CA ILE A 198 8.66 17.80 -12.26
C ILE A 198 9.31 16.46 -11.87
N THR A 199 10.55 16.53 -11.43
CA THR A 199 11.35 15.36 -11.04
C THR A 199 11.25 15.02 -9.55
N THR A 200 10.56 15.84 -8.77
CA THR A 200 10.46 15.67 -7.32
C THR A 200 9.02 15.57 -6.87
N ILE A 201 8.62 14.38 -6.41
CA ILE A 201 7.34 14.17 -5.73
C ILE A 201 7.63 14.16 -4.22
N TYR A 202 7.12 15.16 -3.50
CA TYR A 202 7.23 15.21 -2.05
C TYR A 202 6.23 14.20 -1.44
N GLY A 203 6.71 13.36 -0.53
CA GLY A 203 5.86 12.47 0.26
C GLY A 203 6.07 10.97 0.06
N LEU A 204 7.00 10.54 -0.79
CA LEU A 204 7.43 9.14 -0.83
C LEU A 204 8.59 8.91 0.16
N ASN A 205 8.29 8.99 1.44
CA ASN A 205 9.17 8.46 2.47
C ASN A 205 8.93 6.95 2.54
N GLY A 206 9.81 6.17 1.91
CA GLY A 206 9.96 4.74 2.06
C GLY A 206 10.97 4.40 3.15
#